data_033814d54c21addf96a4bc73c22ab876
#
_entry.id   033814d54c21addf96a4bc73c22ab876
#
_cell.length_a   1.000
_cell.length_b   1.000
_cell.length_c   1.000
_cell.angle_alpha   90.00
_cell.angle_beta   90.00
_cell.angle_gamma   90.00
#
_symmetry.space_group_name_H-M   'P 1'
#
loop_
_entity.id
_entity.type
_entity.pdbx_description
1 polymer ?
#
loop_
_entity_poly.entity_id
_entity_poly.type
_entity_poly.pdbx_seq_one_letter_code
_entity_poly.pdbx_strand_id
1 'polypeptide(L)'
;TPNFKRLAVQTAIANENQGKQIQLALKESNESDKVDANVLVKESRLWNLTAGINNNGSTSTGNDRFTVAATHTNVLKLDHQLAAAYTTSLEHPSSVKQLGVSYRAPFYGLGGVLGASYTRSDVVGSFGGFTSTGAGHTAGVNYTHYLVPQKGYRSYVTFGLDDKVFNPSQLNGSPIVGQLVRRSRQ
;
A
#
# COMPACT_ATOMS: atom_id res chain seq x y z
N THR A 1 -30.07 -15.36 -11.15
CA THR A 1 -29.78 -14.23 -12.07
C THR A 1 -28.48 -13.62 -11.69
N PRO A 2 -27.49 -13.42 -12.60
CA PRO A 2 -26.22 -12.82 -12.30
C PRO A 2 -26.42 -11.36 -11.82
N ASN A 3 -25.76 -11.00 -10.71
CA ASN A 3 -25.83 -9.64 -10.18
C ASN A 3 -24.69 -8.79 -10.80
N PHE A 4 -25.00 -8.12 -11.92
CA PHE A 4 -24.03 -7.29 -12.65
C PHE A 4 -23.45 -6.16 -11.80
N LYS A 5 -24.22 -5.60 -10.86
CA LYS A 5 -23.70 -4.56 -9.94
C LYS A 5 -22.59 -5.11 -9.05
N ARG A 6 -22.80 -6.31 -8.49
CA ARG A 6 -21.78 -6.99 -7.66
C ARG A 6 -20.56 -7.37 -8.49
N LEU A 7 -20.76 -7.87 -9.70
CA LEU A 7 -19.67 -8.21 -10.62
C LEU A 7 -18.81 -6.98 -10.98
N ALA A 8 -19.45 -5.84 -11.25
CA ALA A 8 -18.73 -4.59 -11.53
C ALA A 8 -17.87 -4.12 -10.35
N VAL A 9 -18.37 -4.23 -9.11
CA VAL A 9 -17.59 -3.91 -7.90
C VAL A 9 -16.41 -4.88 -7.74
N GLN A 10 -16.64 -6.18 -7.89
CA GLN A 10 -15.57 -7.18 -7.78
C GLN A 10 -14.48 -7.00 -8.83
N THR A 11 -14.85 -6.70 -10.07
CA THR A 11 -13.91 -6.40 -11.15
C THR A 11 -13.13 -5.10 -10.86
N ALA A 12 -13.78 -4.08 -10.31
CA ALA A 12 -13.11 -2.84 -9.93
C ALA A 12 -12.05 -3.09 -8.85
N ILE A 13 -12.37 -3.86 -7.81
CA ILE A 13 -11.44 -4.26 -6.73
C ILE A 13 -10.28 -5.07 -7.31
N ALA A 14 -10.56 -6.05 -8.18
CA ALA A 14 -9.54 -6.90 -8.77
C ALA A 14 -8.55 -6.10 -9.65
N ASN A 15 -9.04 -5.12 -10.39
CA ASN A 15 -8.23 -4.28 -11.27
C ASN A 15 -7.37 -3.23 -10.53
N GLU A 16 -7.53 -3.09 -9.23
CA GLU A 16 -6.59 -2.33 -8.42
C GLU A 16 -5.34 -3.12 -8.04
N ASN A 17 -5.35 -4.43 -8.25
CA ASN A 17 -4.17 -5.24 -8.11
C ASN A 17 -3.25 -5.00 -9.32
N GLN A 18 -2.04 -4.48 -9.06
CA GLN A 18 -1.04 -4.21 -10.12
C GLN A 18 -0.56 -5.49 -10.82
N GLY A 19 -0.73 -6.65 -10.19
CA GLY A 19 -0.35 -7.96 -10.75
C GLY A 19 -1.33 -8.54 -11.73
N LYS A 20 -2.51 -7.95 -11.93
CA LYS A 20 -3.51 -8.48 -12.87
C LYS A 20 -4.45 -7.39 -13.42
N GLN A 21 -4.99 -7.67 -14.59
CA GLN A 21 -6.07 -6.89 -15.21
C GLN A 21 -7.17 -7.83 -15.65
N ILE A 22 -8.41 -7.52 -15.29
CA ILE A 22 -9.60 -8.28 -15.67
C ILE A 22 -10.44 -7.41 -16.60
N GLN A 23 -10.73 -7.93 -17.78
CA GLN A 23 -11.69 -7.35 -18.72
C GLN A 23 -12.88 -8.27 -18.83
N LEU A 24 -14.06 -7.72 -18.65
CA LEU A 24 -15.33 -8.42 -18.76
C LEU A 24 -16.08 -7.90 -20.00
N ALA A 25 -16.33 -8.78 -20.95
CA ALA A 25 -17.17 -8.51 -22.12
C ALA A 25 -18.43 -9.36 -22.03
N LEU A 26 -19.58 -8.71 -22.06
CA LEU A 26 -20.89 -9.37 -22.09
C LEU A 26 -21.36 -9.40 -23.53
N LYS A 27 -21.84 -10.54 -23.98
CA LYS A 27 -22.44 -10.74 -25.32
C LYS A 27 -23.82 -11.41 -25.15
N GLU A 28 -24.70 -11.13 -26.07
CA GLU A 28 -25.93 -11.88 -26.17
C GLU A 28 -25.58 -13.34 -26.48
N SER A 29 -26.25 -14.26 -25.77
CA SER A 29 -26.10 -15.68 -26.00
C SER A 29 -27.01 -16.10 -27.19
N ASN A 30 -26.61 -17.16 -27.88
CA ASN A 30 -27.48 -17.78 -28.89
C ASN A 30 -28.72 -18.47 -28.29
N GLU A 31 -28.78 -18.61 -26.95
CA GLU A 31 -29.93 -19.12 -26.24
C GLU A 31 -30.78 -17.97 -25.68
N SER A 32 -32.11 -18.11 -25.80
CA SER A 32 -33.06 -17.14 -25.27
C SER A 32 -32.86 -16.94 -23.77
N ASP A 33 -32.90 -15.68 -23.30
CA ASP A 33 -32.73 -15.26 -21.89
C ASP A 33 -31.37 -15.55 -21.23
N LYS A 34 -30.33 -15.81 -22.02
CA LYS A 34 -28.97 -15.99 -21.51
C LYS A 34 -28.02 -14.89 -22.02
N VAL A 35 -27.00 -14.59 -21.23
CA VAL A 35 -25.92 -13.67 -21.56
C VAL A 35 -24.60 -14.41 -21.39
N ASP A 36 -23.80 -14.41 -22.43
CA ASP A 36 -22.44 -14.95 -22.40
C ASP A 36 -21.46 -13.91 -21.84
N ALA A 37 -20.67 -14.32 -20.87
CA ALA A 37 -19.65 -13.49 -20.26
C ALA A 37 -18.25 -13.99 -20.63
N ASN A 38 -17.52 -13.22 -21.40
CA ASN A 38 -16.11 -13.46 -21.68
C ASN A 38 -15.26 -12.71 -20.65
N VAL A 39 -14.46 -13.45 -19.88
CA VAL A 39 -13.54 -12.89 -18.90
C VAL A 39 -12.11 -13.08 -19.40
N LEU A 40 -11.45 -11.97 -19.74
CA LEU A 40 -10.05 -11.96 -20.09
C LEU A 40 -9.25 -11.53 -18.86
N VAL A 41 -8.38 -12.41 -18.37
CA VAL A 41 -7.48 -12.14 -17.26
C VAL A 41 -6.05 -12.04 -17.79
N LYS A 42 -5.42 -10.89 -17.61
CA LYS A 42 -4.02 -10.67 -17.92
C LYS A 42 -3.24 -10.58 -16.62
N GLU A 43 -2.33 -11.53 -16.40
CA GLU A 43 -1.49 -11.56 -15.22
C GLU A 43 -0.09 -11.03 -15.52
N SER A 44 0.48 -10.31 -14.55
CA SER A 44 1.86 -9.81 -14.55
C SER A 44 2.71 -10.67 -13.60
N ARG A 45 3.99 -10.31 -13.48
CA ARG A 45 4.88 -10.98 -12.51
C ARG A 45 4.35 -10.79 -11.09
N LEU A 46 4.35 -11.85 -10.30
CA LEU A 46 3.91 -11.82 -8.90
C LEU A 46 4.87 -11.04 -8.00
N TRP A 47 6.15 -11.07 -8.30
CA TRP A 47 7.21 -10.40 -7.58
C TRP A 47 7.77 -9.21 -8.38
N ASN A 48 7.97 -8.10 -7.67
CA ASN A 48 8.76 -6.98 -8.15
C ASN A 48 9.77 -6.62 -7.05
N LEU A 49 11.04 -6.57 -7.41
CA LEU A 49 12.14 -6.14 -6.55
C LEU A 49 12.82 -4.95 -7.20
N THR A 50 12.98 -3.88 -6.44
CA THR A 50 13.68 -2.67 -6.88
C THR A 50 14.76 -2.32 -5.86
N ALA A 51 15.91 -1.84 -6.37
CA ALA A 51 16.96 -1.27 -5.55
C ALA A 51 17.42 0.03 -6.22
N GLY A 52 17.74 1.03 -5.42
CA GLY A 52 18.16 2.33 -5.93
C GLY A 52 19.03 3.07 -4.94
N ILE A 53 19.88 3.94 -5.48
CA ILE A 53 20.72 4.88 -4.76
C ILE A 53 20.38 6.28 -5.24
N ASN A 54 20.28 7.24 -4.31
CA ASN A 54 20.18 8.67 -4.61
C ASN A 54 20.92 9.49 -3.53
N ASN A 55 21.06 10.77 -3.76
CA ASN A 55 21.72 11.69 -2.84
C ASN A 55 20.76 12.69 -2.19
N ASN A 56 19.54 12.27 -1.87
CA ASN A 56 18.52 13.10 -1.23
C ASN A 56 18.72 13.21 0.29
N GLY A 57 19.88 12.85 0.80
CA GLY A 57 20.24 12.95 2.20
C GLY A 57 20.60 14.35 2.66
N SER A 58 21.20 14.42 3.82
CA SER A 58 21.73 15.65 4.41
C SER A 58 23.12 15.39 4.98
N THR A 59 23.91 16.43 5.18
CA THR A 59 25.25 16.33 5.75
C THR A 59 25.26 15.71 7.16
N SER A 60 24.19 15.85 7.91
CA SER A 60 24.05 15.31 9.27
C SER A 60 23.69 13.83 9.31
N THR A 61 23.09 13.28 8.24
CA THR A 61 22.60 11.90 8.19
C THR A 61 23.21 11.09 7.04
N GLY A 62 24.24 11.63 6.37
CA GLY A 62 24.76 11.14 5.11
C GLY A 62 23.98 11.68 3.93
N ASN A 63 24.67 11.98 2.83
CA ASN A 63 24.04 12.53 1.63
C ASN A 63 23.36 11.44 0.79
N ASP A 64 23.82 10.23 0.89
CA ASP A 64 23.32 9.07 0.16
C ASP A 64 22.07 8.44 0.79
N ARG A 65 21.26 7.81 -0.04
CA ARG A 65 20.14 6.96 0.39
C ARG A 65 20.14 5.71 -0.49
N PHE A 66 20.29 4.58 0.13
CA PHE A 66 20.14 3.28 -0.50
C PHE A 66 18.79 2.69 -0.10
N THR A 67 17.95 2.38 -1.08
CA THR A 67 16.62 1.83 -0.89
C THR A 67 16.49 0.48 -1.59
N VAL A 68 15.93 -0.49 -0.88
CA VAL A 68 15.45 -1.75 -1.46
C VAL A 68 13.97 -1.86 -1.18
N ALA A 69 13.18 -2.18 -2.21
CA ALA A 69 11.75 -2.42 -2.06
C ALA A 69 11.32 -3.69 -2.80
N ALA A 70 10.41 -4.42 -2.20
CA ALA A 70 9.84 -5.64 -2.73
C ALA A 70 8.32 -5.62 -2.65
N THR A 71 7.65 -6.10 -3.68
CA THR A 71 6.20 -6.30 -3.69
C THR A 71 5.85 -7.71 -4.16
N HIS A 72 4.79 -8.26 -3.58
CA HIS A 72 4.18 -9.50 -4.02
C HIS A 72 2.67 -9.30 -4.19
N THR A 73 2.15 -9.62 -5.36
CA THR A 73 0.77 -9.24 -5.76
C THR A 73 -0.26 -10.36 -5.60
N ASN A 74 0.14 -11.55 -5.17
CA ASN A 74 -0.78 -12.68 -4.97
C ASN A 74 -0.31 -13.58 -3.83
N VAL A 75 -0.20 -13.03 -2.62
CA VAL A 75 0.21 -13.76 -1.41
C VAL A 75 -0.81 -14.85 -1.12
N LEU A 76 -0.32 -16.06 -0.83
CA LEU A 76 -1.12 -17.26 -0.55
C LEU A 76 -2.13 -17.64 -1.66
N LYS A 77 -1.97 -17.12 -2.88
CA LYS A 77 -2.94 -17.28 -3.99
C LYS A 77 -4.34 -16.73 -3.68
N LEU A 78 -4.44 -15.80 -2.74
CA LEU A 78 -5.68 -15.16 -2.30
C LEU A 78 -5.86 -13.75 -2.86
N ASP A 79 -5.02 -13.36 -3.83
CA ASP A 79 -5.01 -12.02 -4.42
C ASP A 79 -4.58 -10.92 -3.43
N HIS A 80 -4.03 -11.33 -2.30
CA HIS A 80 -3.49 -10.41 -1.32
C HIS A 80 -2.17 -9.81 -1.81
N GLN A 81 -1.91 -8.57 -1.44
CA GLN A 81 -0.70 -7.86 -1.81
C GLN A 81 0.14 -7.56 -0.57
N LEU A 82 1.43 -7.77 -0.68
CA LEU A 82 2.42 -7.41 0.33
C LEU A 82 3.44 -6.48 -0.30
N ALA A 83 3.74 -5.37 0.34
CA ALA A 83 4.86 -4.52 -0.02
C ALA A 83 5.74 -4.28 1.19
N ALA A 84 7.05 -4.25 0.97
CA ALA A 84 8.04 -3.91 1.99
C ALA A 84 9.13 -3.06 1.36
N ALA A 85 9.64 -2.07 2.12
CA ALA A 85 10.77 -1.26 1.70
C ALA A 85 11.68 -0.96 2.90
N TYR A 86 12.98 -0.89 2.62
CA TYR A 86 13.99 -0.49 3.58
C TYR A 86 14.93 0.54 2.95
N THR A 87 15.19 1.61 3.68
CA THR A 87 16.14 2.64 3.27
C THR A 87 17.15 2.92 4.38
N THR A 88 18.40 3.07 3.99
CA THR A 88 19.50 3.45 4.87
C THR A 88 20.46 4.40 4.15
N SER A 89 21.41 5.01 4.89
CA SER A 89 22.58 5.67 4.32
C SER A 89 23.75 4.69 4.34
N LEU A 90 24.52 4.63 3.27
CA LEU A 90 25.75 3.84 3.22
C LEU A 90 26.89 4.54 3.98
N GLU A 91 26.90 5.88 3.98
CA GLU A 91 27.86 6.69 4.74
C GLU A 91 27.60 6.61 6.25
N HIS A 92 26.33 6.68 6.67
CA HIS A 92 25.91 6.71 8.07
C HIS A 92 24.74 5.73 8.34
N PRO A 93 24.97 4.39 8.31
CA PRO A 93 23.87 3.40 8.41
C PRO A 93 23.13 3.44 9.76
N SER A 94 23.78 3.91 10.82
CA SER A 94 23.18 4.06 12.14
C SER A 94 22.19 5.23 12.23
N SER A 95 22.39 6.25 11.40
CA SER A 95 21.61 7.50 11.43
C SER A 95 20.35 7.47 10.58
N VAL A 96 20.24 6.53 9.64
CA VAL A 96 19.11 6.40 8.75
C VAL A 96 18.62 4.97 8.67
N LYS A 97 17.50 4.71 9.27
CA LYS A 97 16.79 3.43 9.21
C LYS A 97 15.33 3.71 8.97
N GLN A 98 14.86 3.42 7.76
CA GLN A 98 13.47 3.54 7.40
C GLN A 98 12.96 2.16 6.96
N LEU A 99 11.93 1.67 7.62
CA LEU A 99 11.25 0.42 7.30
C LEU A 99 9.78 0.69 7.06
N GLY A 100 9.27 0.20 5.95
CA GLY A 100 7.85 0.21 5.64
C GLY A 100 7.38 -1.18 5.26
N VAL A 101 6.23 -1.57 5.76
CA VAL A 101 5.53 -2.81 5.38
C VAL A 101 4.06 -2.50 5.22
N SER A 102 3.44 -2.99 4.15
CA SER A 102 2.00 -2.91 3.97
C SER A 102 1.43 -4.21 3.44
N TYR A 103 0.23 -4.51 3.88
CA TYR A 103 -0.52 -5.69 3.47
C TYR A 103 -1.92 -5.28 3.06
N ARG A 104 -2.40 -5.81 1.95
CA ARG A 104 -3.71 -5.50 1.38
C ARG A 104 -4.44 -6.80 1.05
N ALA A 105 -5.65 -6.95 1.59
CA ALA A 105 -6.49 -8.13 1.42
C ALA A 105 -7.85 -7.74 0.82
N PRO A 106 -8.18 -8.15 -0.41
CA PRO A 106 -9.48 -7.91 -0.99
C PRO A 106 -10.52 -8.89 -0.43
N PHE A 107 -11.66 -8.36 -0.03
CA PHE A 107 -12.85 -9.10 0.37
C PHE A 107 -13.93 -8.94 -0.67
N TYR A 108 -13.83 -9.69 -1.77
CA TYR A 108 -14.74 -9.60 -2.92
C TYR A 108 -16.19 -9.79 -2.54
N GLY A 109 -16.48 -10.68 -1.58
CA GLY A 109 -17.84 -10.91 -1.09
C GLY A 109 -18.47 -9.71 -0.40
N LEU A 110 -17.67 -8.89 0.26
CA LEU A 110 -18.08 -7.69 0.99
C LEU A 110 -17.96 -6.41 0.14
N GLY A 111 -17.39 -6.51 -1.06
CA GLY A 111 -17.15 -5.35 -1.93
C GLY A 111 -16.12 -4.36 -1.37
N GLY A 112 -15.12 -4.85 -0.66
CA GLY A 112 -14.13 -3.98 -0.03
C GLY A 112 -12.74 -4.59 0.07
N VAL A 113 -11.82 -3.77 0.56
CA VAL A 113 -10.40 -4.11 0.74
C VAL A 113 -9.95 -3.70 2.13
N LEU A 114 -9.37 -4.63 2.87
CA LEU A 114 -8.69 -4.36 4.14
C LEU A 114 -7.22 -4.07 3.86
N GLY A 115 -6.71 -2.98 4.41
CA GLY A 115 -5.31 -2.61 4.40
C GLY A 115 -4.73 -2.57 5.80
N ALA A 116 -3.49 -2.97 5.96
CA ALA A 116 -2.69 -2.75 7.16
C ALA A 116 -1.32 -2.23 6.75
N SER A 117 -0.77 -1.30 7.52
CA SER A 117 0.55 -0.74 7.24
C SER A 117 1.31 -0.48 8.53
N TYR A 118 2.62 -0.61 8.44
CA TYR A 118 3.55 -0.24 9.49
C TYR A 118 4.73 0.49 8.87
N THR A 119 5.07 1.64 9.42
CA THR A 119 6.28 2.38 9.06
C THR A 119 7.06 2.73 10.31
N ARG A 120 8.37 2.60 10.24
CA ARG A 120 9.31 3.10 11.24
C ARG A 120 10.39 3.88 10.52
N SER A 121 10.74 5.03 11.05
CA SER A 121 11.75 5.88 10.45
C SER A 121 12.46 6.72 11.50
N ASP A 122 13.73 6.98 11.29
CA ASP A 122 14.53 7.90 12.09
C ASP A 122 14.55 9.31 11.46
N VAL A 123 14.08 9.45 10.21
CA VAL A 123 14.09 10.69 9.44
C VAL A 123 12.76 10.93 8.71
N VAL A 124 12.51 12.19 8.34
CA VAL A 124 11.38 12.57 7.47
C VAL A 124 11.72 12.25 6.03
N GLY A 125 10.77 11.74 5.27
CA GLY A 125 10.94 11.51 3.83
C GLY A 125 10.08 10.39 3.27
N SER A 126 10.14 10.24 1.95
CA SER A 126 9.47 9.16 1.22
C SER A 126 10.51 8.11 0.79
N PHE A 127 10.15 6.85 0.89
CA PHE A 127 11.02 5.72 0.55
C PHE A 127 10.22 4.51 0.09
N GLY A 128 10.58 3.92 -1.03
CA GLY A 128 10.00 2.68 -1.55
C GLY A 128 8.46 2.64 -1.58
N GLY A 129 7.80 3.80 -1.81
CA GLY A 129 6.34 3.91 -1.80
C GLY A 129 5.73 4.24 -0.44
N PHE A 130 6.53 4.36 0.62
CA PHE A 130 6.11 4.77 1.95
C PHE A 130 6.52 6.22 2.24
N THR A 131 5.82 6.86 3.19
CA THR A 131 6.13 8.22 3.65
C THR A 131 6.24 8.24 5.17
N SER A 132 7.29 8.89 5.67
CA SER A 132 7.49 9.17 7.09
C SER A 132 7.42 10.67 7.35
N THR A 133 6.63 11.06 8.35
CA THR A 133 6.45 12.45 8.75
C THR A 133 7.33 12.87 9.92
N GLY A 134 8.16 11.98 10.43
CA GLY A 134 9.05 12.22 11.55
C GLY A 134 9.75 10.96 12.04
N ALA A 135 10.70 11.14 12.97
CA ALA A 135 11.29 10.01 13.68
C ALA A 135 10.25 9.33 14.55
N GLY A 136 10.11 8.02 14.44
CA GLY A 136 9.12 7.25 15.19
C GLY A 136 8.53 6.09 14.38
N HIS A 137 7.32 5.70 14.72
CA HIS A 137 6.61 4.67 13.98
C HIS A 137 5.13 5.00 13.84
N THR A 138 4.53 4.49 12.78
CA THR A 138 3.09 4.56 12.52
C THR A 138 2.60 3.16 12.20
N ALA A 139 1.54 2.75 12.86
CA ALA A 139 0.78 1.54 12.54
C ALA A 139 -0.64 1.94 12.16
N GLY A 140 -1.12 1.46 11.04
CA GLY A 140 -2.44 1.80 10.52
C GLY A 140 -3.19 0.59 10.00
N VAL A 141 -4.51 0.63 10.14
CA VAL A 141 -5.45 -0.33 9.53
C VAL A 141 -6.55 0.48 8.88
N ASN A 142 -6.92 0.11 7.65
CA ASN A 142 -8.01 0.75 6.94
C ASN A 142 -8.90 -0.27 6.23
N TYR A 143 -10.16 0.10 6.02
CA TYR A 143 -11.09 -0.65 5.19
C TYR A 143 -11.69 0.29 4.16
N THR A 144 -11.52 -0.05 2.89
CA THR A 144 -12.09 0.68 1.76
C THR A 144 -13.25 -0.10 1.19
N HIS A 145 -14.45 0.47 1.23
CA HIS A 145 -15.66 -0.09 0.63
C HIS A 145 -15.92 0.55 -0.73
N TYR A 146 -16.07 -0.27 -1.77
CA TYR A 146 -16.33 0.18 -3.15
C TYR A 146 -17.82 0.22 -3.42
N LEU A 147 -18.30 1.35 -3.86
CA LEU A 147 -19.66 1.56 -4.27
C LEU A 147 -19.87 1.06 -5.70
N VAL A 148 -21.12 0.77 -6.05
CA VAL A 148 -21.46 0.36 -7.40
C VAL A 148 -21.11 1.47 -8.39
N PRO A 149 -20.32 1.19 -9.43
CA PRO A 149 -19.96 2.18 -10.44
C PRO A 149 -21.23 2.74 -11.12
N GLN A 150 -21.28 4.07 -11.27
CA GLN A 150 -22.39 4.76 -11.93
C GLN A 150 -21.86 5.70 -13.01
N LYS A 151 -22.43 5.61 -14.22
CA LYS A 151 -22.10 6.50 -15.36
C LYS A 151 -20.59 6.64 -15.63
N GLY A 152 -19.80 5.56 -15.41
CA GLY A 152 -18.35 5.57 -15.60
C GLY A 152 -17.54 6.09 -14.40
N TYR A 153 -18.17 6.59 -13.35
CA TYR A 153 -17.50 7.02 -12.12
C TYR A 153 -17.37 5.86 -11.14
N ARG A 154 -16.20 5.76 -10.52
CA ARG A 154 -15.92 4.83 -9.41
C ARG A 154 -15.88 5.62 -8.12
N SER A 155 -16.63 5.18 -7.13
CA SER A 155 -16.67 5.81 -5.81
C SER A 155 -16.38 4.78 -4.74
N TYR A 156 -15.70 5.20 -3.69
CA TYR A 156 -15.41 4.36 -2.53
C TYR A 156 -15.41 5.20 -1.26
N VAL A 157 -15.57 4.55 -0.13
CA VAL A 157 -15.46 5.15 1.21
C VAL A 157 -14.39 4.38 1.98
N THR A 158 -13.48 5.10 2.60
CA THR A 158 -12.40 4.51 3.40
C THR A 158 -12.57 4.91 4.85
N PHE A 159 -12.50 3.92 5.74
CA PHE A 159 -12.40 4.08 7.19
C PHE A 159 -11.02 3.61 7.61
N GLY A 160 -10.34 4.35 8.45
CA GLY A 160 -8.99 4.00 8.90
C GLY A 160 -8.75 4.43 10.33
N LEU A 161 -7.82 3.74 10.98
CA LEU A 161 -7.30 4.03 12.29
C LEU A 161 -5.78 3.99 12.23
N ASP A 162 -5.14 5.07 12.63
CA ASP A 162 -3.69 5.19 12.70
C ASP A 162 -3.25 5.45 14.14
N ASP A 163 -2.23 4.70 14.58
CA ASP A 163 -1.49 4.98 15.81
C ASP A 163 -0.09 5.48 15.43
N LYS A 164 0.20 6.73 15.76
CA LYS A 164 1.48 7.40 15.43
C LYS A 164 2.22 7.74 16.70
N VAL A 165 3.45 7.28 16.80
CA VAL A 165 4.36 7.60 17.89
C VAL A 165 5.55 8.34 17.34
N PHE A 166 5.77 9.55 17.83
CA PHE A 166 6.91 10.40 17.44
C PHE A 166 7.94 10.38 18.56
N ASN A 167 9.16 10.04 18.21
CA ASN A 167 10.29 10.10 19.12
C ASN A 167 10.80 11.55 19.24
N PRO A 168 11.33 11.95 20.40
CA PRO A 168 11.98 13.24 20.53
C PRO A 168 13.18 13.34 19.60
N SER A 169 13.44 14.55 19.09
CA SER A 169 14.62 14.81 18.29
C SER A 169 15.88 14.56 19.12
N GLN A 170 16.89 13.97 18.51
CA GLN A 170 18.18 13.70 19.14
C GLN A 170 19.22 14.68 18.62
N LEU A 171 20.03 15.23 19.52
CA LEU A 171 21.23 15.99 19.19
C LEU A 171 22.45 15.18 19.65
N ASN A 172 23.34 14.83 18.72
CA ASN A 172 24.50 13.98 18.97
C ASN A 172 24.20 12.65 19.69
N GLY A 173 23.07 12.02 19.33
CA GLY A 173 22.65 10.73 19.90
C GLY A 173 21.96 10.82 21.27
N SER A 174 21.80 12.01 21.82
CA SER A 174 21.09 12.24 23.08
C SER A 174 19.74 12.95 22.84
N PRO A 175 18.64 12.55 23.50
CA PRO A 175 17.37 13.26 23.39
C PRO A 175 17.51 14.71 23.84
N ILE A 176 16.92 15.65 23.08
CA ILE A 176 16.90 17.06 23.50
C ILE A 176 16.03 17.18 24.76
N VAL A 177 16.61 17.74 25.80
CA VAL A 177 15.93 17.93 27.10
C VAL A 177 14.65 18.75 26.91
N GLY A 178 13.54 18.23 27.43
CA GLY A 178 12.23 18.89 27.37
C GLY A 178 11.34 18.46 26.21
N GLN A 179 11.79 17.60 25.31
CA GLN A 179 10.92 16.99 24.29
C GLN A 179 10.35 15.66 24.79
N LEU A 180 9.03 15.51 24.69
CA LEU A 180 8.31 14.30 25.06
C LEU A 180 7.97 13.46 23.84
N VAL A 181 7.92 12.14 24.03
CA VAL A 181 7.32 11.23 23.03
C VAL A 181 5.86 11.64 22.82
N ARG A 182 5.49 11.92 21.58
CA ARG A 182 4.11 12.25 21.22
C ARG A 182 3.45 11.04 20.59
N ARG A 183 2.25 10.72 21.09
CA ARG A 183 1.39 9.69 20.49
C ARG A 183 0.10 10.33 20.01
N SER A 184 -0.27 10.03 18.77
CA SER A 184 -1.54 10.46 18.16
C SER A 184 -2.29 9.25 17.63
N ARG A 185 -3.58 9.18 17.91
CA ARG A 185 -4.51 8.21 17.31
C ARG A 185 -5.51 8.99 16.47
N GLN A 186 -5.67 8.61 15.25
CA GLN A 186 -6.58 9.23 14.29
C GLN A 186 -7.44 8.16 13.62
#